data_bf9a766e5e6f4c8da6b5288a3433b234
#
_entry.id   bf9a766e5e6f4c8da6b5288a3433b234
#
_cell.length_a   1.000
_cell.length_b   1.000
_cell.length_c   1.000
_cell.angle_alpha   90.00
_cell.angle_beta   90.00
_cell.angle_gamma   90.00
#
_symmetry.space_group_name_H-M   'P 1'
#
loop_
_entity.id
_entity.type
_entity.pdbx_description
1 polymer ?
#
loop_
_entity_poly.entity_id
_entity_poly.type
_entity_poly.pdbx_seq_one_letter_code
_entity_poly.pdbx_strand_id
1 'polypeptide(L)'
;MKKLRSVLSVASILCIMLGTLSVCAQKKVSELTLVYDYSVITGDAKPDGSGTAAYTVYLKGSKSRSEMINSLFSSTTIFDANTSTAVILKEVSGQKLLIRLTPDNWQERNKLYEGMVFKNTSETRDIAGYKCIKAVAQSKTGATITVYYTRDVIPDNKAYDPYFKDLDGLPLEYELASGEVKIRYKISKINFNPVPASRFDIPKSGYREMNYEESTKQGIGG
;
A
#
# COMPACT_ATOMS: atom_id res chain seq x y z
N MET A 1 -18.14 -43.74 -46.72
CA MET A 1 -18.22 -43.79 -45.27
C MET A 1 -16.88 -43.61 -44.52
N LYS A 2 -15.72 -44.07 -45.03
CA LYS A 2 -14.41 -43.83 -44.36
C LYS A 2 -13.95 -42.35 -44.30
N LYS A 3 -14.22 -41.54 -45.34
CA LYS A 3 -13.85 -40.12 -45.36
C LYS A 3 -14.61 -39.23 -44.39
N LEU A 4 -15.89 -39.57 -44.08
CA LEU A 4 -16.71 -38.81 -43.16
C LEU A 4 -16.27 -39.00 -41.67
N ARG A 5 -15.76 -40.19 -41.33
CA ARG A 5 -15.23 -40.49 -39.99
C ARG A 5 -13.93 -39.75 -39.68
N SER A 6 -13.08 -39.54 -40.67
CA SER A 6 -11.81 -38.80 -40.55
C SER A 6 -12.05 -37.30 -40.28
N VAL A 7 -13.04 -36.68 -40.90
CA VAL A 7 -13.36 -35.25 -40.68
C VAL A 7 -13.95 -35.00 -39.30
N LEU A 8 -14.80 -35.92 -38.77
CA LEU A 8 -15.33 -35.81 -37.41
C LEU A 8 -14.22 -35.94 -36.34
N SER A 9 -13.22 -36.81 -36.56
CA SER A 9 -12.10 -36.98 -35.61
C SER A 9 -11.20 -35.75 -35.55
N VAL A 10 -10.97 -35.06 -36.65
CA VAL A 10 -10.15 -33.83 -36.70
C VAL A 10 -10.88 -32.66 -36.02
N ALA A 11 -12.20 -32.55 -36.20
CA ALA A 11 -13.02 -31.52 -35.57
C ALA A 11 -13.08 -31.68 -34.03
N SER A 12 -13.13 -32.93 -33.50
CA SER A 12 -13.10 -33.20 -32.06
C SER A 12 -11.74 -32.86 -31.41
N ILE A 13 -10.62 -33.04 -32.10
CA ILE A 13 -9.29 -32.71 -31.59
C ILE A 13 -9.08 -31.19 -31.54
N LEU A 14 -9.64 -30.44 -32.51
CA LEU A 14 -9.52 -28.98 -32.53
C LEU A 14 -10.31 -28.30 -31.41
N CYS A 15 -11.44 -28.87 -30.95
CA CYS A 15 -12.21 -28.35 -29.80
C CYS A 15 -11.50 -28.53 -28.44
N ILE A 16 -10.59 -29.49 -28.31
CA ILE A 16 -9.90 -29.77 -27.02
C ILE A 16 -8.71 -28.80 -26.80
N MET A 17 -8.19 -28.18 -27.85
CA MET A 17 -7.10 -27.20 -27.73
C MET A 17 -7.55 -25.77 -27.37
N LEU A 18 -8.85 -25.48 -27.26
CA LEU A 18 -9.37 -24.17 -26.81
C LEU A 18 -9.54 -24.06 -25.29
N GLY A 19 -9.03 -25.01 -24.53
CA GLY A 19 -9.18 -25.03 -23.09
C GLY A 19 -8.00 -24.45 -22.33
N THR A 20 -8.28 -23.41 -21.58
CA THR A 20 -7.51 -22.81 -20.47
C THR A 20 -6.66 -21.59 -20.81
N LEU A 21 -7.24 -20.56 -21.39
CA LEU A 21 -6.84 -19.22 -21.00
C LEU A 21 -7.44 -18.97 -19.62
N SER A 22 -6.67 -19.24 -18.57
CA SER A 22 -6.99 -18.75 -17.22
C SER A 22 -6.93 -17.23 -17.28
N VAL A 23 -8.07 -16.59 -17.57
CA VAL A 23 -8.22 -15.15 -17.40
C VAL A 23 -8.09 -14.92 -15.90
N CYS A 24 -6.92 -14.51 -15.46
CA CYS A 24 -6.72 -14.00 -14.11
C CYS A 24 -7.54 -12.72 -13.99
N ALA A 25 -8.79 -12.85 -13.52
CA ALA A 25 -9.69 -11.71 -13.38
C ALA A 25 -9.14 -10.84 -12.25
N GLN A 26 -8.78 -9.60 -12.56
CA GLN A 26 -8.39 -8.59 -11.59
C GLN A 26 -9.52 -8.37 -10.58
N LYS A 27 -9.26 -8.58 -9.30
CA LYS A 27 -10.22 -8.35 -8.22
C LYS A 27 -10.14 -6.90 -7.77
N LYS A 28 -11.14 -6.09 -8.16
CA LYS A 28 -11.35 -4.77 -7.55
C LYS A 28 -11.94 -4.93 -6.16
N VAL A 29 -11.42 -4.18 -5.19
CA VAL A 29 -11.83 -4.28 -3.80
C VAL A 29 -12.04 -2.90 -3.20
N SER A 30 -13.21 -2.70 -2.56
CA SER A 30 -13.58 -1.47 -1.84
C SER A 30 -13.26 -1.54 -0.34
N GLU A 31 -13.11 -2.77 0.21
CA GLU A 31 -12.76 -3.00 1.60
C GLU A 31 -11.60 -3.99 1.70
N LEU A 32 -10.58 -3.64 2.50
CA LEU A 32 -9.35 -4.41 2.59
C LEU A 32 -8.61 -4.06 3.88
N THR A 33 -8.02 -5.07 4.52
CA THR A 33 -7.03 -4.86 5.58
C THR A 33 -5.71 -5.46 5.15
N LEU A 34 -4.65 -4.66 5.18
CA LEU A 34 -3.28 -5.04 4.86
C LEU A 34 -2.44 -4.95 6.13
N VAL A 35 -1.65 -5.97 6.41
CA VAL A 35 -0.66 -5.94 7.49
C VAL A 35 0.71 -6.18 6.88
N TYR A 36 1.62 -5.23 7.11
CA TYR A 36 3.00 -5.32 6.70
C TYR A 36 3.89 -5.45 7.94
N ASP A 37 4.83 -6.34 7.88
CA ASP A 37 5.99 -6.32 8.75
C ASP A 37 6.96 -5.29 8.18
N TYR A 38 7.49 -4.39 9.02
CA TYR A 38 8.52 -3.47 8.57
C TYR A 38 9.83 -3.68 9.34
N SER A 39 10.93 -3.48 8.64
CA SER A 39 12.26 -3.59 9.19
C SER A 39 13.14 -2.45 8.70
N VAL A 40 13.98 -1.95 9.59
CA VAL A 40 14.99 -0.95 9.26
C VAL A 40 16.24 -1.68 8.78
N ILE A 41 16.75 -1.25 7.62
CA ILE A 41 17.98 -1.79 7.02
C ILE A 41 19.04 -0.68 7.10
N THR A 42 20.08 -0.88 7.90
CA THR A 42 21.19 0.05 8.00
C THR A 42 22.42 -0.60 7.35
N GLY A 43 22.91 -0.03 6.26
CA GLY A 43 24.03 -0.59 5.49
C GLY A 43 23.75 -1.98 4.92
N ASP A 44 24.78 -2.84 4.85
CA ASP A 44 24.67 -4.23 4.38
C ASP A 44 24.19 -5.21 5.47
N ALA A 45 23.79 -4.71 6.63
CA ALA A 45 23.32 -5.54 7.73
C ALA A 45 21.98 -6.20 7.35
N LYS A 46 21.88 -7.51 7.62
CA LYS A 46 20.58 -8.19 7.57
C LYS A 46 19.65 -7.49 8.55
N PRO A 47 18.33 -7.38 8.23
CA PRO A 47 17.34 -6.79 9.13
C PRO A 47 17.52 -7.40 10.51
N ASP A 48 17.81 -6.56 11.49
CA ASP A 48 17.83 -6.95 12.88
C ASP A 48 16.39 -7.30 13.26
N GLY A 49 16.13 -8.57 13.56
CA GLY A 49 14.81 -9.09 13.93
C GLY A 49 14.31 -8.63 15.30
N SER A 50 15.00 -7.69 15.95
CA SER A 50 14.63 -7.12 17.23
C SER A 50 13.54 -6.05 17.08
N GLY A 51 12.31 -6.48 16.92
CA GLY A 51 11.13 -5.63 16.95
C GLY A 51 10.43 -5.54 15.61
N THR A 52 9.70 -6.59 15.25
CA THR A 52 8.71 -6.53 14.18
C THR A 52 7.61 -5.56 14.58
N ALA A 53 7.78 -4.31 14.19
CA ALA A 53 6.70 -3.37 14.26
C ALA A 53 5.77 -3.63 13.06
N ALA A 54 4.47 -3.55 13.29
CA ALA A 54 3.48 -3.75 12.25
C ALA A 54 3.02 -2.42 11.68
N TYR A 55 2.92 -2.37 10.36
CA TYR A 55 2.22 -1.30 9.64
C TYR A 55 0.92 -1.88 9.09
N THR A 56 -0.21 -1.37 9.58
CA THR A 56 -1.53 -1.87 9.20
C THR A 56 -2.29 -0.81 8.41
N VAL A 57 -2.90 -1.21 7.31
CA VAL A 57 -3.75 -0.34 6.47
C VAL A 57 -5.16 -0.93 6.41
N TYR A 58 -6.15 -0.11 6.72
CA TYR A 58 -7.58 -0.40 6.57
C TYR A 58 -8.15 0.46 5.45
N LEU A 59 -8.88 -0.16 4.53
CA LEU A 59 -9.58 0.52 3.44
C LEU A 59 -11.06 0.24 3.53
N LYS A 60 -11.89 1.29 3.33
CA LYS A 60 -13.35 1.19 3.23
C LYS A 60 -13.88 2.31 2.34
N GLY A 61 -14.21 1.99 1.09
CA GLY A 61 -14.63 2.99 0.10
C GLY A 61 -13.59 4.10 -0.05
N SER A 62 -14.00 5.36 0.15
CA SER A 62 -13.09 6.52 0.07
C SER A 62 -12.15 6.65 1.25
N LYS A 63 -12.42 5.97 2.37
CA LYS A 63 -11.65 6.12 3.60
C LYS A 63 -10.51 5.14 3.70
N SER A 64 -9.38 5.63 4.20
CA SER A 64 -8.25 4.80 4.60
C SER A 64 -7.78 5.16 5.99
N ARG A 65 -7.25 4.17 6.70
CA ARG A 65 -6.55 4.35 7.96
C ARG A 65 -5.26 3.55 7.91
N SER A 66 -4.14 4.20 8.10
CA SER A 66 -2.84 3.54 8.27
C SER A 66 -2.36 3.71 9.70
N GLU A 67 -1.81 2.63 10.27
CA GLU A 67 -1.32 2.59 11.65
C GLU A 67 0.09 2.04 11.68
N MET A 68 1.00 2.77 12.29
CA MET A 68 2.33 2.31 12.64
C MET A 68 2.46 2.38 14.16
N ILE A 69 2.60 1.22 14.79
CA ILE A 69 2.64 1.10 16.24
C ILE A 69 3.88 0.30 16.64
N ASN A 70 4.68 0.87 17.52
CA ASN A 70 5.77 0.17 18.19
C ASN A 70 5.81 0.57 19.68
N SER A 71 6.80 0.09 20.44
CA SER A 71 6.93 0.35 21.87
C SER A 71 7.24 1.82 22.23
N LEU A 72 7.74 2.61 21.28
CA LEU A 72 8.21 3.97 21.51
C LEU A 72 7.25 5.04 20.99
N PHE A 73 6.51 4.74 19.95
CA PHE A 73 5.56 5.67 19.35
C PHE A 73 4.41 4.95 18.66
N SER A 74 3.30 5.67 18.51
CA SER A 74 2.25 5.32 17.56
C SER A 74 1.97 6.47 16.61
N SER A 75 1.70 6.13 15.35
CA SER A 75 1.28 7.08 14.33
C SER A 75 0.13 6.48 13.54
N THR A 76 -1.00 7.19 13.50
CA THR A 76 -2.17 6.81 12.73
C THR A 76 -2.53 7.94 11.79
N THR A 77 -2.74 7.63 10.51
CA THR A 77 -3.29 8.57 9.54
C THR A 77 -4.65 8.08 9.08
N ILE A 78 -5.68 8.91 9.24
CA ILE A 78 -7.04 8.67 8.73
C ILE A 78 -7.25 9.65 7.58
N PHE A 79 -7.49 9.15 6.36
CA PHE A 79 -7.66 9.95 5.16
C PHE A 79 -8.99 9.65 4.49
N ASP A 80 -9.65 10.68 3.97
CA ASP A 80 -10.85 10.55 3.15
C ASP A 80 -10.59 11.11 1.75
N ALA A 81 -10.58 10.23 0.74
CA ALA A 81 -10.33 10.60 -0.64
C ALA A 81 -11.44 11.49 -1.25
N ASN A 82 -12.68 11.44 -0.74
CA ASN A 82 -13.76 12.30 -1.22
C ASN A 82 -13.55 13.76 -0.88
N THR A 83 -12.98 14.05 0.29
CA THR A 83 -12.71 15.40 0.76
C THR A 83 -11.25 15.80 0.63
N SER A 84 -10.37 14.85 0.32
CA SER A 84 -8.90 15.01 0.34
C SER A 84 -8.36 15.53 1.68
N THR A 85 -9.06 15.28 2.78
CA THR A 85 -8.66 15.69 4.13
C THR A 85 -8.07 14.51 4.90
N ALA A 86 -7.18 14.81 5.84
CA ALA A 86 -6.61 13.80 6.71
C ALA A 86 -6.57 14.24 8.18
N VAL A 87 -6.52 13.26 9.07
CA VAL A 87 -6.19 13.45 10.48
C VAL A 87 -5.04 12.54 10.84
N ILE A 88 -4.01 13.11 11.44
CA ILE A 88 -2.88 12.36 11.96
C ILE A 88 -2.98 12.34 13.48
N LEU A 89 -2.96 11.14 14.05
CA LEU A 89 -2.87 10.92 15.48
C LEU A 89 -1.45 10.42 15.77
N LYS A 90 -0.75 11.10 16.68
CA LYS A 90 0.59 10.67 17.12
C LYS A 90 0.62 10.53 18.64
N GLU A 91 1.30 9.50 19.09
CA GLU A 91 1.65 9.35 20.51
C GLU A 91 3.16 9.14 20.61
N VAL A 92 3.83 10.10 21.22
CA VAL A 92 5.29 10.11 21.39
C VAL A 92 5.59 10.59 22.82
N SER A 93 6.36 9.81 23.58
CA SER A 93 6.75 10.16 24.95
C SER A 93 5.56 10.55 25.85
N GLY A 94 4.44 9.84 25.70
CA GLY A 94 3.21 10.09 26.48
C GLY A 94 2.36 11.28 26.02
N GLN A 95 2.82 12.05 25.04
CA GLN A 95 2.02 13.12 24.45
C GLN A 95 1.15 12.58 23.31
N LYS A 96 -0.15 12.91 23.35
CA LYS A 96 -1.13 12.56 22.32
C LYS A 96 -1.48 13.79 21.51
N LEU A 97 -1.15 13.76 20.23
CA LEU A 97 -1.32 14.87 19.30
C LEU A 97 -2.30 14.50 18.19
N LEU A 98 -3.21 15.39 17.86
CA LEU A 98 -4.14 15.31 16.75
C LEU A 98 -3.86 16.46 15.80
N ILE A 99 -3.49 16.14 14.56
CA ILE A 99 -3.14 17.12 13.52
C ILE A 99 -4.16 16.98 12.40
N ARG A 100 -4.89 18.08 12.09
CA ARG A 100 -5.83 18.11 10.98
C ARG A 100 -5.14 18.68 9.75
N LEU A 101 -5.32 17.99 8.61
CA LEU A 101 -4.81 18.41 7.32
C LEU A 101 -5.97 18.77 6.41
N THR A 102 -5.92 19.99 5.89
CA THR A 102 -6.76 20.42 4.76
C THR A 102 -6.32 19.71 3.48
N PRO A 103 -7.08 19.79 2.37
CA PRO A 103 -6.63 19.28 1.07
C PRO A 103 -5.26 19.82 0.65
N ASP A 104 -5.03 21.14 0.84
CA ASP A 104 -3.77 21.79 0.50
C ASP A 104 -2.61 21.27 1.36
N ASN A 105 -2.83 21.10 2.67
CA ASN A 105 -1.82 20.51 3.56
C ASN A 105 -1.50 19.05 3.17
N TRP A 106 -2.51 18.27 2.77
CA TRP A 106 -2.33 16.90 2.31
C TRP A 106 -1.52 16.85 1.02
N GLN A 107 -1.84 17.71 0.06
CA GLN A 107 -1.11 17.83 -1.19
C GLN A 107 0.34 18.27 -0.95
N GLU A 108 0.56 19.31 -0.14
CA GLU A 108 1.91 19.82 0.18
C GLU A 108 2.77 18.73 0.83
N ARG A 109 2.21 18.01 1.80
CA ARG A 109 2.90 16.89 2.47
C ARG A 109 3.35 15.80 1.49
N ASN A 110 2.56 15.52 0.48
CA ASN A 110 2.77 14.39 -0.43
C ASN A 110 3.33 14.82 -1.80
N LYS A 111 3.64 16.10 -2.01
CA LYS A 111 4.08 16.64 -3.31
C LYS A 111 5.31 15.97 -3.90
N LEU A 112 6.17 15.39 -3.05
CA LEU A 112 7.38 14.68 -3.47
C LEU A 112 7.10 13.38 -4.24
N TYR A 113 5.91 12.83 -4.05
CA TYR A 113 5.48 11.54 -4.64
C TYR A 113 4.52 11.73 -5.81
N GLU A 114 4.15 12.97 -6.13
CA GLU A 114 3.25 13.25 -7.25
C GLU A 114 3.90 12.99 -8.59
N GLY A 115 3.17 12.28 -9.47
CA GLY A 115 3.59 12.00 -10.82
C GLY A 115 4.74 11.01 -10.92
N MET A 116 4.96 10.17 -9.90
CA MET A 116 5.96 9.11 -9.99
C MET A 116 5.58 8.10 -11.07
N VAL A 117 6.56 7.77 -11.93
CA VAL A 117 6.40 6.78 -12.98
C VAL A 117 7.08 5.49 -12.57
N PHE A 118 6.27 4.44 -12.37
CA PHE A 118 6.77 3.10 -12.05
C PHE A 118 7.16 2.37 -13.33
N LYS A 119 8.44 2.03 -13.46
CA LYS A 119 8.98 1.24 -14.58
C LYS A 119 9.10 -0.22 -14.15
N ASN A 120 8.33 -1.10 -14.79
CA ASN A 120 8.43 -2.53 -14.55
C ASN A 120 9.76 -3.08 -15.03
N THR A 121 10.29 -4.04 -14.29
CA THR A 121 11.44 -4.86 -14.70
C THR A 121 10.96 -6.24 -15.15
N SER A 122 11.88 -7.09 -15.65
CA SER A 122 11.61 -8.49 -15.95
C SER A 122 11.55 -9.39 -14.71
N GLU A 123 11.91 -8.86 -13.54
CA GLU A 123 11.96 -9.63 -12.30
C GLU A 123 10.54 -9.85 -11.76
N THR A 124 10.24 -11.10 -11.42
CA THR A 124 8.99 -11.51 -10.78
C THR A 124 9.28 -12.32 -9.53
N ARG A 125 8.36 -12.29 -8.56
CA ARG A 125 8.47 -13.03 -7.31
C ARG A 125 7.07 -13.41 -6.80
N ASP A 126 6.96 -14.58 -6.17
CA ASP A 126 5.73 -14.94 -5.47
C ASP A 126 5.80 -14.42 -4.02
N ILE A 127 4.81 -13.61 -3.63
CA ILE A 127 4.70 -13.03 -2.29
C ILE A 127 3.28 -13.25 -1.79
N ALA A 128 3.13 -13.88 -0.63
CA ALA A 128 1.84 -14.16 0.00
C ALA A 128 0.82 -14.86 -0.94
N GLY A 129 1.31 -15.71 -1.86
CA GLY A 129 0.48 -16.44 -2.82
C GLY A 129 0.10 -15.66 -4.08
N TYR A 130 0.64 -14.45 -4.26
CA TYR A 130 0.42 -13.60 -5.46
C TYR A 130 1.68 -13.52 -6.30
N LYS A 131 1.52 -13.61 -7.62
CA LYS A 131 2.60 -13.32 -8.56
C LYS A 131 2.82 -11.80 -8.62
N CYS A 132 4.02 -11.37 -8.23
CA CYS A 132 4.39 -9.97 -8.18
C CYS A 132 5.38 -9.61 -9.27
N ILE A 133 5.26 -8.40 -9.79
CA ILE A 133 6.17 -7.77 -10.73
C ILE A 133 6.99 -6.74 -9.95
N LYS A 134 8.30 -6.70 -10.18
CA LYS A 134 9.14 -5.63 -9.64
C LYS A 134 9.02 -4.38 -10.50
N ALA A 135 8.80 -3.25 -9.83
CA ALA A 135 8.86 -1.94 -10.46
C ALA A 135 9.80 -1.02 -9.66
N VAL A 136 10.32 -0.01 -10.36
CA VAL A 136 11.20 1.01 -9.78
C VAL A 136 10.68 2.38 -10.20
N ALA A 137 10.63 3.31 -9.24
CA ALA A 137 10.32 4.71 -9.46
C ALA A 137 11.33 5.61 -8.75
N GLN A 138 11.37 6.88 -9.14
CA GLN A 138 12.13 7.91 -8.44
C GLN A 138 11.19 9.02 -7.99
N SER A 139 11.36 9.46 -6.74
CA SER A 139 10.69 10.65 -6.22
C SER A 139 11.27 11.92 -6.85
N LYS A 140 10.62 13.07 -6.66
CA LYS A 140 11.14 14.37 -7.11
C LYS A 140 12.48 14.76 -6.49
N THR A 141 12.84 14.14 -5.35
CA THR A 141 14.16 14.32 -4.71
C THR A 141 15.23 13.36 -5.21
N GLY A 142 14.88 12.47 -6.16
CA GLY A 142 15.79 11.45 -6.69
C GLY A 142 15.87 10.17 -5.85
N ALA A 143 15.15 10.09 -4.73
CA ALA A 143 15.12 8.87 -3.93
C ALA A 143 14.46 7.73 -4.72
N THR A 144 15.11 6.57 -4.75
CA THR A 144 14.63 5.38 -5.46
C THR A 144 13.65 4.60 -4.59
N ILE A 145 12.50 4.26 -5.16
CA ILE A 145 11.50 3.37 -4.58
C ILE A 145 11.50 2.08 -5.38
N THR A 146 11.73 0.96 -4.73
CA THR A 146 11.61 -0.37 -5.31
C THR A 146 10.38 -1.05 -4.73
N VAL A 147 9.51 -1.60 -5.59
CA VAL A 147 8.28 -2.25 -5.17
C VAL A 147 8.05 -3.55 -5.95
N TYR A 148 7.61 -4.59 -5.23
CA TYR A 148 6.98 -5.77 -5.81
C TYR A 148 5.48 -5.66 -5.58
N TYR A 149 4.70 -5.69 -6.65
CA TYR A 149 3.27 -5.50 -6.62
C TYR A 149 2.54 -6.54 -7.45
N THR A 150 1.29 -6.83 -7.08
CA THR A 150 0.41 -7.71 -7.86
C THR A 150 -0.67 -6.90 -8.58
N ARG A 151 -1.07 -7.38 -9.76
CA ARG A 151 -2.23 -6.87 -10.50
C ARG A 151 -3.50 -7.65 -10.22
N ASP A 152 -3.43 -8.73 -9.44
CA ASP A 152 -4.57 -9.58 -9.16
C ASP A 152 -5.57 -8.91 -8.18
N VAL A 153 -5.09 -7.96 -7.37
CA VAL A 153 -5.88 -7.18 -6.43
C VAL A 153 -5.67 -5.69 -6.69
N ILE A 154 -6.75 -4.96 -6.92
CA ILE A 154 -6.73 -3.52 -7.17
C ILE A 154 -7.67 -2.83 -6.19
N PRO A 155 -7.16 -2.05 -5.22
CA PRO A 155 -8.01 -1.21 -4.38
C PRO A 155 -8.73 -0.15 -5.21
N ASP A 156 -10.05 0.06 -4.96
CA ASP A 156 -10.82 1.13 -5.60
C ASP A 156 -10.26 2.51 -5.23
N ASN A 157 -9.89 2.68 -3.97
CA ASN A 157 -9.25 3.90 -3.47
C ASN A 157 -7.72 3.76 -3.57
N LYS A 158 -7.12 4.16 -4.69
CA LYS A 158 -5.66 4.18 -4.86
C LYS A 158 -4.98 5.32 -4.09
N ALA A 159 -5.73 6.35 -3.70
CA ALA A 159 -5.18 7.50 -2.96
C ALA A 159 -4.88 7.19 -1.47
N TYR A 160 -5.13 5.96 -1.02
CA TYR A 160 -4.85 5.53 0.34
C TYR A 160 -3.36 5.60 0.71
N ASP A 161 -2.51 5.47 -0.28
CA ASP A 161 -1.06 5.55 -0.13
C ASP A 161 -0.48 6.47 -1.21
N PRO A 162 0.01 7.66 -0.82
CA PRO A 162 0.58 8.63 -1.76
C PRO A 162 1.78 8.11 -2.56
N TYR A 163 2.54 7.15 -2.00
CA TYR A 163 3.69 6.56 -2.71
C TYR A 163 3.25 5.71 -3.90
N PHE A 164 2.07 5.08 -3.83
CA PHE A 164 1.65 4.07 -4.79
C PHE A 164 0.34 4.39 -5.53
N LYS A 165 -0.16 5.64 -5.45
CA LYS A 165 -1.40 6.04 -6.13
C LYS A 165 -1.37 5.81 -7.65
N ASP A 166 -0.18 5.93 -8.25
CA ASP A 166 0.05 5.76 -9.68
C ASP A 166 0.55 4.34 -10.05
N LEU A 167 0.65 3.44 -9.07
CA LEU A 167 0.99 2.03 -9.30
C LEU A 167 -0.22 1.27 -9.85
N ASP A 168 0.02 0.39 -10.83
CA ASP A 168 -1.04 -0.42 -11.45
C ASP A 168 -1.25 -1.75 -10.70
N GLY A 169 -1.57 -1.68 -9.41
CA GLY A 169 -1.80 -2.84 -8.57
C GLY A 169 -1.63 -2.58 -7.07
N LEU A 170 -1.53 -3.66 -6.29
CA LEU A 170 -1.35 -3.64 -4.85
C LEU A 170 0.12 -3.90 -4.50
N PRO A 171 0.83 -2.98 -3.81
CA PRO A 171 2.18 -3.20 -3.32
C PRO A 171 2.19 -4.29 -2.24
N LEU A 172 3.07 -5.30 -2.38
CA LEU A 172 3.19 -6.39 -1.40
C LEU A 172 4.54 -6.39 -0.67
N GLU A 173 5.61 -5.91 -1.32
CA GLU A 173 6.90 -5.68 -0.68
C GLU A 173 7.52 -4.43 -1.30
N TYR A 174 8.01 -3.51 -0.47
CA TYR A 174 8.65 -2.29 -0.97
C TYR A 174 9.70 -1.74 0.00
N GLU A 175 10.62 -0.95 -0.55
CA GLU A 175 11.66 -0.28 0.20
C GLU A 175 11.58 1.23 -0.03
N LEU A 176 11.58 1.97 1.06
CA LEU A 176 11.67 3.43 1.09
C LEU A 176 13.00 3.84 1.69
N ALA A 177 13.73 4.73 1.01
CA ALA A 177 14.95 5.31 1.54
C ALA A 177 14.63 6.59 2.32
N SER A 178 15.21 6.74 3.51
CA SER A 178 15.17 7.96 4.31
C SER A 178 16.59 8.28 4.77
N GLY A 179 17.29 9.13 4.01
CA GLY A 179 18.72 9.37 4.20
C GLY A 179 19.54 8.09 3.96
N GLU A 180 20.37 7.72 4.92
CA GLU A 180 21.18 6.49 4.88
C GLU A 180 20.40 5.24 5.31
N VAL A 181 19.21 5.42 5.81
CA VAL A 181 18.35 4.34 6.31
C VAL A 181 17.38 3.91 5.22
N LYS A 182 17.23 2.59 5.04
CA LYS A 182 16.19 1.99 4.22
C LYS A 182 15.19 1.29 5.13
N ILE A 183 13.91 1.49 4.86
CA ILE A 183 12.83 0.80 5.55
C ILE A 183 12.17 -0.15 4.54
N ARG A 184 12.16 -1.42 4.85
CA ARG A 184 11.48 -2.45 4.06
C ARG A 184 10.14 -2.77 4.70
N TYR A 185 9.11 -2.78 3.88
CA TYR A 185 7.76 -3.22 4.21
C TYR A 185 7.48 -4.49 3.42
N LYS A 186 7.02 -5.54 4.10
CA LYS A 186 6.64 -6.80 3.46
C LYS A 186 5.29 -7.24 3.99
N ILE A 187 4.37 -7.53 3.06
CA ILE A 187 3.03 -8.00 3.44
C ILE A 187 3.12 -9.32 4.23
N SER A 188 2.49 -9.34 5.40
CA SER A 188 2.32 -10.55 6.21
C SER A 188 0.88 -11.06 6.19
N LYS A 189 -0.11 -10.17 5.96
CA LYS A 189 -1.52 -10.56 5.88
C LYS A 189 -2.31 -9.65 4.95
N ILE A 190 -3.16 -10.27 4.13
CA ILE A 190 -4.21 -9.60 3.34
C ILE A 190 -5.55 -10.18 3.81
N ASN A 191 -6.48 -9.30 4.23
CA ASN A 191 -7.79 -9.72 4.71
C ASN A 191 -8.88 -8.94 3.97
N PHE A 192 -9.79 -9.67 3.33
CA PHE A 192 -10.92 -9.15 2.55
C PHE A 192 -12.23 -9.11 3.33
N ASN A 193 -12.20 -9.38 4.64
CA ASN A 193 -13.39 -9.24 5.47
C ASN A 193 -13.80 -7.77 5.59
N PRO A 194 -15.09 -7.49 5.81
CA PRO A 194 -15.58 -6.13 6.00
C PRO A 194 -14.83 -5.39 7.10
N VAL A 195 -14.48 -4.13 6.84
CA VAL A 195 -13.81 -3.24 7.79
C VAL A 195 -14.86 -2.47 8.58
N PRO A 196 -14.88 -2.54 9.93
CA PRO A 196 -15.82 -1.78 10.74
C PRO A 196 -15.67 -0.27 10.50
N ALA A 197 -16.78 0.45 10.34
CA ALA A 197 -16.77 1.90 10.11
C ALA A 197 -16.11 2.67 11.26
N SER A 198 -16.23 2.16 12.49
CA SER A 198 -15.62 2.74 13.70
C SER A 198 -14.07 2.81 13.64
N ARG A 199 -13.44 2.06 12.74
CA ARG A 199 -11.99 2.20 12.52
C ARG A 199 -11.59 3.59 12.03
N PHE A 200 -12.50 4.32 11.42
CA PHE A 200 -12.26 5.64 10.85
C PHE A 200 -12.76 6.78 11.75
N ASP A 201 -13.19 6.46 12.97
CA ASP A 201 -13.63 7.46 13.94
C ASP A 201 -12.43 8.25 14.46
N ILE A 202 -12.60 9.58 14.52
CA ILE A 202 -11.60 10.50 15.04
C ILE A 202 -11.91 10.69 16.54
N PRO A 203 -10.92 10.53 17.45
CA PRO A 203 -11.12 10.76 18.87
C PRO A 203 -11.60 12.19 19.15
N LYS A 204 -12.62 12.32 20.03
CA LYS A 204 -13.20 13.61 20.42
C LYS A 204 -12.50 14.23 21.63
N SER A 205 -11.66 13.48 22.35
CA SER A 205 -10.96 13.92 23.56
C SER A 205 -9.66 13.12 23.73
N GLY A 206 -8.84 13.56 24.69
CA GLY A 206 -7.59 12.87 25.03
C GLY A 206 -6.39 13.20 24.14
N TYR A 207 -6.56 14.08 23.15
CA TYR A 207 -5.51 14.56 22.27
C TYR A 207 -5.40 16.08 22.34
N ARG A 208 -4.18 16.61 22.31
CA ARG A 208 -3.92 18.02 22.05
C ARG A 208 -4.03 18.26 20.55
N GLU A 209 -4.94 19.12 20.11
CA GLU A 209 -5.01 19.52 18.71
C GLU A 209 -3.85 20.46 18.38
N MET A 210 -3.31 20.29 17.17
CA MET A 210 -2.22 21.07 16.60
C MET A 210 -2.55 21.31 15.12
N ASN A 211 -2.26 22.50 14.61
CA ASN A 211 -2.38 22.72 13.18
C ASN A 211 -1.17 22.15 12.41
N TYR A 212 -1.31 22.00 11.10
CA TYR A 212 -0.29 21.37 10.27
C TYR A 212 1.02 22.17 10.25
N GLU A 213 0.94 23.50 10.15
CA GLU A 213 2.11 24.39 10.09
C GLU A 213 2.92 24.35 11.40
N GLU A 214 2.22 24.31 12.55
CA GLU A 214 2.87 24.14 13.86
C GLU A 214 3.57 22.77 13.94
N SER A 215 2.89 21.71 13.49
CA SER A 215 3.44 20.35 13.53
C SER A 215 4.68 20.20 12.64
N THR A 216 4.70 20.87 11.49
CA THR A 216 5.84 20.86 10.57
C THR A 216 7.04 21.59 11.16
N LYS A 217 6.82 22.76 11.78
CA LYS A 217 7.88 23.52 12.47
C LYS A 217 8.53 22.75 13.61
N GLN A 218 7.77 21.88 14.26
CA GLN A 218 8.25 21.04 15.36
C GLN A 218 8.83 19.68 14.86
N GLY A 219 8.88 19.44 13.53
CA GLY A 219 9.34 18.18 12.97
C GLY A 219 8.40 16.99 13.22
N ILE A 220 7.16 17.28 13.63
CA ILE A 220 6.16 16.25 14.00
C ILE A 220 5.24 15.94 12.82
N GLY A 221 5.08 16.86 11.88
CA GLY A 221 4.14 16.77 10.73
C GLY A 221 4.57 15.83 9.61
N GLY A 222 5.82 15.31 9.65
CA GLY A 222 6.40 14.41 8.65
C GLY A 222 6.00 12.95 8.82
#